data_95c882aad9cce9af4073fc3631c16112
#
_entry.id   95c882aad9cce9af4073fc3631c16112
#
_cell.length_a   1.000
_cell.length_b   1.000
_cell.length_c   1.000
_cell.angle_alpha   90.00
_cell.angle_beta   90.00
_cell.angle_gamma   90.00
#
_symmetry.space_group_name_H-M   'P 1'
#
loop_
_entity.id
_entity.type
_entity.pdbx_description
1 polymer ?
#
loop_
_entity_poly.entity_id
_entity_poly.type
_entity_poly.pdbx_seq_one_letter_code
_entity_poly.pdbx_strand_id
1 'polypeptide(L)'
;MKTETKQTPDAFEEALKNSIQGTRHARKFISKFVAALLKVRSSNLVKVANAIETEAEPDSVYRQIQRFLDNENKVSIDYLKLLGLKGKLKILLDRTEWKFGSSWINILTLSVAYKNVAIPILWEVMDTKGNATAIEHIEIIKRFVAEFGRDKIERVYGDREFSSYELFAYLIEEEIDFHIRLKATYLANGKSFRLVWKNAAERVKLRGKVKVNVFGLPLYVSCVKYKKDGKTEYLIVASIERNKYAIEEYKVRWQIETMFGCLKSRGFGFEETHLTMAKKIGKLLMMLGLGLGLAMLMGQLQVEILKRRELKLKKNKRYAKSLFRIGLDELQHILFNKVILKKYRQFELFIDLLSCA
;
A
#
# COMPACT_ATOMS: atom_id res chain seq x y z
N MET A 1 43.89 3.08 -8.67
CA MET A 1 43.07 2.10 -7.95
C MET A 1 41.75 1.97 -8.70
N LYS A 2 41.50 0.83 -9.36
CA LYS A 2 40.20 0.53 -9.97
C LYS A 2 39.23 0.22 -8.81
N THR A 3 38.32 1.14 -8.49
CA THR A 3 37.20 0.86 -7.60
C THR A 3 36.36 -0.23 -8.27
N GLU A 4 36.40 -1.45 -7.74
CA GLU A 4 35.51 -2.54 -8.17
C GLU A 4 34.07 -2.01 -8.01
N THR A 5 33.42 -1.83 -9.13
CA THR A 5 31.98 -1.46 -9.21
C THR A 5 31.18 -2.58 -8.59
N LYS A 6 30.70 -2.41 -7.34
CA LYS A 6 29.79 -3.38 -6.71
C LYS A 6 28.64 -3.68 -7.68
N GLN A 7 28.36 -4.95 -7.90
CA GLN A 7 27.20 -5.35 -8.72
C GLN A 7 25.91 -4.77 -8.13
N THR A 8 24.96 -4.38 -8.96
CA THR A 8 23.71 -3.73 -8.53
C THR A 8 22.95 -4.47 -7.41
N PRO A 9 22.86 -5.84 -7.44
CA PRO A 9 22.22 -6.57 -6.35
C PRO A 9 22.95 -6.44 -5.00
N ASP A 10 24.29 -6.36 -5.01
CA ASP A 10 25.09 -6.22 -3.79
C ASP A 10 24.96 -4.79 -3.23
N ALA A 11 24.84 -3.78 -4.11
CA ALA A 11 24.56 -2.40 -3.69
C ALA A 11 23.16 -2.28 -3.06
N PHE A 12 22.14 -2.92 -3.63
CA PHE A 12 20.82 -2.99 -3.00
C PHE A 12 20.85 -3.77 -1.68
N GLU A 13 21.55 -4.91 -1.61
CA GLU A 13 21.68 -5.68 -0.36
C GLU A 13 22.25 -4.81 0.76
N GLU A 14 23.33 -4.10 0.49
CA GLU A 14 23.96 -3.23 1.47
C GLU A 14 23.07 -2.06 1.88
N ALA A 15 22.44 -1.39 0.93
CA ALA A 15 21.54 -0.26 1.20
C ALA A 15 20.28 -0.66 1.98
N LEU A 16 19.77 -1.86 1.75
CA LEU A 16 18.52 -2.35 2.38
C LEU A 16 18.78 -3.20 3.63
N LYS A 17 20.03 -3.41 4.05
CA LYS A 17 20.38 -4.29 5.19
C LYS A 17 19.67 -3.93 6.48
N ASN A 18 19.40 -2.64 6.69
CA ASN A 18 18.75 -2.12 7.89
C ASN A 18 17.23 -2.16 7.82
N SER A 19 16.65 -2.26 6.62
CA SER A 19 15.20 -2.29 6.38
C SER A 19 14.66 -3.70 6.14
N ILE A 20 15.53 -4.68 5.80
CA ILE A 20 15.14 -6.08 5.62
C ILE A 20 15.65 -6.90 6.79
N GLN A 21 14.72 -7.42 7.59
CA GLN A 21 15.02 -8.35 8.67
C GLN A 21 15.10 -9.78 8.13
N GLY A 22 16.05 -10.57 8.64
CA GLY A 22 16.27 -11.94 8.23
C GLY A 22 17.76 -12.27 8.03
N THR A 23 18.04 -13.49 7.56
CA THR A 23 19.42 -13.94 7.29
C THR A 23 20.05 -13.16 6.14
N ARG A 24 21.39 -13.10 6.09
CA ARG A 24 22.11 -12.49 4.96
C ARG A 24 21.69 -13.13 3.62
N HIS A 25 21.52 -14.45 3.60
CA HIS A 25 21.09 -15.17 2.40
C HIS A 25 19.70 -14.71 1.92
N ALA A 26 18.75 -14.55 2.84
CA ALA A 26 17.41 -14.05 2.53
C ALA A 26 17.45 -12.60 2.01
N ARG A 27 18.24 -11.71 2.63
CA ARG A 27 18.42 -10.33 2.17
C ARG A 27 18.97 -10.27 0.75
N LYS A 28 20.04 -11.03 0.49
CA LYS A 28 20.65 -11.12 -0.84
C LYS A 28 19.65 -11.62 -1.89
N PHE A 29 18.87 -12.64 -1.55
CA PHE A 29 17.84 -13.17 -2.44
C PHE A 29 16.76 -12.12 -2.74
N ILE A 30 16.22 -11.45 -1.71
CA ILE A 30 15.19 -10.40 -1.86
C ILE A 30 15.73 -9.26 -2.74
N SER A 31 16.95 -8.82 -2.52
CA SER A 31 17.57 -7.75 -3.32
C SER A 31 17.67 -8.11 -4.79
N LYS A 32 18.11 -9.34 -5.10
CA LYS A 32 18.15 -9.86 -6.47
C LYS A 32 16.75 -9.97 -7.09
N PHE A 33 15.80 -10.51 -6.35
CA PHE A 33 14.42 -10.66 -6.81
C PHE A 33 13.78 -9.29 -7.12
N VAL A 34 13.92 -8.32 -6.23
CA VAL A 34 13.33 -7.00 -6.41
C VAL A 34 14.01 -6.22 -7.55
N ALA A 35 15.33 -6.34 -7.72
CA ALA A 35 16.01 -5.78 -8.88
C ALA A 35 15.47 -6.37 -10.21
N ALA A 36 15.27 -7.69 -10.27
CA ALA A 36 14.67 -8.34 -11.42
C ALA A 36 13.20 -7.92 -11.62
N LEU A 37 12.40 -7.86 -10.54
CA LEU A 37 11.04 -7.39 -10.58
C LEU A 37 10.92 -5.97 -11.17
N LEU A 38 11.78 -5.04 -10.75
CA LEU A 38 11.82 -3.67 -11.25
C LEU A 38 12.23 -3.61 -12.74
N LYS A 39 13.09 -4.55 -13.20
CA LYS A 39 13.44 -4.69 -14.61
C LYS A 39 12.24 -5.12 -15.45
N VAL A 40 11.61 -6.25 -15.08
CA VAL A 40 10.57 -6.87 -15.91
C VAL A 40 9.17 -6.30 -15.67
N ARG A 41 8.94 -5.60 -14.55
CA ARG A 41 7.64 -5.05 -14.16
C ARG A 41 6.52 -6.10 -14.17
N SER A 42 6.84 -7.30 -13.77
CA SER A 42 5.90 -8.42 -13.75
C SER A 42 6.17 -9.32 -12.56
N SER A 43 5.12 -9.76 -11.90
CA SER A 43 5.17 -10.76 -10.82
C SER A 43 5.19 -12.19 -11.35
N ASN A 44 5.18 -12.39 -12.67
CA ASN A 44 5.33 -13.71 -13.26
C ASN A 44 6.72 -14.26 -12.94
N LEU A 45 6.76 -15.36 -12.18
CA LEU A 45 8.01 -15.88 -11.62
C LEU A 45 9.00 -16.36 -12.68
N VAL A 46 8.53 -16.80 -13.84
CA VAL A 46 9.41 -17.18 -14.96
C VAL A 46 10.12 -15.95 -15.52
N LYS A 47 9.37 -14.85 -15.75
CA LYS A 47 9.95 -13.58 -16.21
C LYS A 47 10.98 -13.04 -15.20
N VAL A 48 10.66 -13.12 -13.90
CA VAL A 48 11.58 -12.70 -12.84
C VAL A 48 12.82 -13.58 -12.81
N ALA A 49 12.67 -14.91 -12.89
CA ALA A 49 13.79 -15.84 -12.90
C ALA A 49 14.78 -15.56 -14.04
N ASN A 50 14.27 -15.30 -15.24
CA ASN A 50 15.08 -14.95 -16.42
C ASN A 50 15.79 -13.59 -16.29
N ALA A 51 15.32 -12.71 -15.40
CA ALA A 51 15.89 -11.38 -15.21
C ALA A 51 16.85 -11.28 -14.01
N ILE A 52 16.93 -12.31 -13.16
CA ILE A 52 17.89 -12.38 -12.06
C ILE A 52 19.30 -12.58 -12.61
N GLU A 53 20.20 -11.66 -12.24
CA GLU A 53 21.62 -11.74 -12.63
C GLU A 53 22.35 -12.84 -11.84
N THR A 54 22.71 -13.92 -12.51
CA THR A 54 23.36 -15.10 -11.94
C THR A 54 23.94 -15.95 -13.07
N GLU A 55 24.92 -16.79 -12.75
CA GLU A 55 25.48 -17.82 -13.65
C GLU A 55 24.60 -19.10 -13.70
N ALA A 56 23.61 -19.20 -12.79
CA ALA A 56 22.73 -20.36 -12.74
C ALA A 56 21.68 -20.31 -13.85
N GLU A 57 21.33 -21.49 -14.37
CA GLU A 57 20.28 -21.66 -15.38
C GLU A 57 18.91 -21.17 -14.88
N PRO A 58 18.08 -20.59 -15.77
CA PRO A 58 16.78 -20.02 -15.41
C PRO A 58 15.86 -20.97 -14.62
N ASP A 59 15.84 -22.25 -14.95
CA ASP A 59 15.05 -23.26 -14.24
C ASP A 59 15.53 -23.47 -12.80
N SER A 60 16.84 -23.42 -12.57
CA SER A 60 17.41 -23.46 -11.23
C SER A 60 17.04 -22.23 -10.42
N VAL A 61 17.05 -21.05 -11.03
CA VAL A 61 16.63 -19.80 -10.42
C VAL A 61 15.13 -19.84 -10.08
N TYR A 62 14.31 -20.33 -11.01
CA TYR A 62 12.88 -20.51 -10.76
C TYR A 62 12.61 -21.42 -9.55
N ARG A 63 13.32 -22.56 -9.45
CA ARG A 63 13.23 -23.45 -8.28
C ARG A 63 13.71 -22.77 -6.98
N GLN A 64 14.73 -21.89 -7.05
CA GLN A 64 15.15 -21.11 -5.90
C GLN A 64 14.06 -20.13 -5.45
N ILE A 65 13.39 -19.46 -6.38
CA ILE A 65 12.25 -18.59 -6.08
C ILE A 65 11.14 -19.39 -5.39
N GLN A 66 10.77 -20.54 -5.95
CA GLN A 66 9.74 -21.39 -5.36
C GLN A 66 10.08 -21.83 -3.93
N ARG A 67 11.32 -22.30 -3.70
CA ARG A 67 11.80 -22.68 -2.37
C ARG A 67 11.81 -21.50 -1.39
N PHE A 68 12.22 -20.31 -1.83
CA PHE A 68 12.19 -19.12 -0.98
C PHE A 68 10.75 -18.76 -0.57
N LEU A 69 9.81 -18.79 -1.50
CA LEU A 69 8.41 -18.51 -1.22
C LEU A 69 7.78 -19.56 -0.29
N ASP A 70 8.25 -20.80 -0.34
CA ASP A 70 7.74 -21.93 0.44
C ASP A 70 8.39 -22.07 1.83
N ASN A 71 9.58 -21.52 2.01
CA ASN A 71 10.32 -21.63 3.26
C ASN A 71 9.61 -20.93 4.42
N GLU A 72 9.84 -21.41 5.66
CA GLU A 72 9.30 -20.82 6.90
C GLU A 72 10.17 -19.72 7.51
N ASN A 73 11.29 -19.38 6.86
CA ASN A 73 12.17 -18.33 7.35
C ASN A 73 11.38 -17.03 7.61
N LYS A 74 11.50 -16.54 8.84
CA LYS A 74 10.94 -15.24 9.23
C LYS A 74 11.74 -14.14 8.53
N VAL A 75 11.12 -13.53 7.56
CA VAL A 75 11.64 -12.37 6.84
C VAL A 75 10.59 -11.30 6.88
N SER A 76 10.97 -10.09 7.21
CA SER A 76 10.09 -8.92 7.17
C SER A 76 10.80 -7.70 6.61
N ILE A 77 10.03 -6.71 6.19
CA ILE A 77 10.54 -5.43 5.70
C ILE A 77 9.98 -4.34 6.59
N ASP A 78 10.87 -3.58 7.20
CA ASP A 78 10.51 -2.35 7.91
C ASP A 78 10.29 -1.22 6.89
N TYR A 79 9.06 -1.14 6.40
CA TYR A 79 8.66 -0.10 5.45
C TYR A 79 8.68 1.29 6.06
N LEU A 80 8.42 1.41 7.37
CA LEU A 80 8.42 2.72 8.02
C LEU A 80 9.82 3.30 8.03
N LYS A 81 10.81 2.47 8.37
CA LYS A 81 12.22 2.83 8.30
C LYS A 81 12.65 3.10 6.86
N LEU A 82 12.37 2.20 5.92
CA LEU A 82 12.71 2.35 4.49
C LEU A 82 12.25 3.68 3.91
N LEU A 83 11.06 4.14 4.29
CA LEU A 83 10.44 5.36 3.76
C LEU A 83 10.71 6.59 4.64
N GLY A 84 11.47 6.45 5.73
CA GLY A 84 11.73 7.51 6.69
C GLY A 84 10.47 8.06 7.34
N LEU A 85 9.44 7.22 7.55
CA LEU A 85 8.17 7.65 8.14
C LEU A 85 8.28 7.82 9.65
N LYS A 86 8.14 9.06 10.10
CA LYS A 86 8.20 9.45 11.51
C LYS A 86 6.85 9.99 11.96
N GLY A 87 6.58 9.94 13.28
CA GLY A 87 5.35 10.47 13.88
C GLY A 87 4.13 9.57 13.67
N LYS A 88 2.95 10.17 13.75
CA LYS A 88 1.66 9.46 13.62
C LYS A 88 1.31 9.18 12.16
N LEU A 89 0.68 8.05 11.91
CA LEU A 89 0.41 7.49 10.59
C LEU A 89 -1.10 7.40 10.32
N LYS A 90 -1.49 7.73 9.09
CA LYS A 90 -2.85 7.47 8.59
C LYS A 90 -2.91 6.05 8.08
N ILE A 91 -3.65 5.22 8.78
CA ILE A 91 -3.81 3.79 8.51
C ILE A 91 -4.98 3.60 7.56
N LEU A 92 -4.78 2.87 6.49
CA LEU A 92 -5.80 2.58 5.48
C LEU A 92 -6.08 1.08 5.48
N LEU A 93 -7.35 0.73 5.63
CA LEU A 93 -7.85 -0.64 5.52
C LEU A 93 -8.60 -0.81 4.22
N ASP A 94 -8.27 -1.82 3.48
CA ASP A 94 -9.02 -2.23 2.30
C ASP A 94 -8.67 -3.68 1.94
N ARG A 95 -9.46 -4.25 1.04
CA ARG A 95 -9.31 -5.62 0.60
C ARG A 95 -9.21 -5.69 -0.91
N THR A 96 -8.45 -6.64 -1.40
CA THR A 96 -8.40 -6.92 -2.82
C THR A 96 -8.62 -8.40 -3.07
N GLU A 97 -9.34 -8.72 -4.14
CA GLU A 97 -9.59 -10.10 -4.52
C GLU A 97 -9.46 -10.29 -6.03
N TRP A 98 -9.11 -11.52 -6.41
CA TRP A 98 -9.19 -12.01 -7.79
C TRP A 98 -9.32 -13.53 -7.79
N LYS A 99 -9.66 -14.09 -8.96
CA LYS A 99 -9.79 -15.51 -9.14
C LYS A 99 -8.71 -16.03 -10.09
N PHE A 100 -8.06 -17.13 -9.71
CA PHE A 100 -7.16 -17.87 -10.58
C PHE A 100 -7.57 -19.36 -10.61
N GLY A 101 -8.02 -19.84 -11.76
CA GLY A 101 -8.60 -21.17 -11.87
C GLY A 101 -9.84 -21.32 -10.96
N SER A 102 -9.84 -22.31 -10.09
CA SER A 102 -10.86 -22.51 -9.05
C SER A 102 -10.58 -21.73 -7.76
N SER A 103 -9.34 -21.26 -7.56
CA SER A 103 -8.91 -20.62 -6.31
C SER A 103 -9.30 -19.14 -6.26
N TRP A 104 -9.87 -18.70 -5.14
CA TRP A 104 -10.05 -17.29 -4.82
C TRP A 104 -8.85 -16.81 -4.01
N ILE A 105 -8.26 -15.72 -4.43
CA ILE A 105 -7.24 -15.02 -3.69
C ILE A 105 -7.87 -13.75 -3.13
N ASN A 106 -7.88 -13.63 -1.83
CA ASN A 106 -8.52 -12.55 -1.10
C ASN A 106 -7.53 -12.03 -0.04
N ILE A 107 -7.19 -10.75 -0.09
CA ILE A 107 -6.14 -10.17 0.74
C ILE A 107 -6.69 -8.96 1.47
N LEU A 108 -6.85 -9.07 2.79
CA LEU A 108 -7.07 -7.95 3.68
C LEU A 108 -5.71 -7.25 3.89
N THR A 109 -5.66 -5.94 3.69
CA THR A 109 -4.41 -5.16 3.80
C THR A 109 -4.60 -3.98 4.72
N LEU A 110 -3.67 -3.84 5.66
CA LEU A 110 -3.43 -2.63 6.42
C LEU A 110 -2.22 -1.93 5.81
N SER A 111 -2.42 -0.69 5.39
CA SER A 111 -1.39 0.12 4.73
C SER A 111 -1.30 1.51 5.35
N VAL A 112 -0.21 2.22 5.09
CA VAL A 112 -0.04 3.62 5.48
C VAL A 112 -0.13 4.54 4.28
N ALA A 113 -0.74 5.71 4.47
CA ALA A 113 -0.80 6.73 3.44
C ALA A 113 0.60 7.34 3.19
N TYR A 114 1.03 7.38 1.92
CA TYR A 114 2.32 7.93 1.53
C TYR A 114 2.25 8.61 0.17
N LYS A 115 2.34 9.96 0.13
CA LYS A 115 2.47 10.75 -1.12
C LYS A 115 1.53 10.32 -2.26
N ASN A 116 0.23 10.19 -1.95
CA ASN A 116 -0.86 9.81 -2.87
C ASN A 116 -0.87 8.32 -3.31
N VAL A 117 -0.05 7.48 -2.71
CA VAL A 117 -0.09 6.02 -2.82
C VAL A 117 0.03 5.44 -1.42
N ALA A 118 -0.69 4.38 -1.10
CA ALA A 118 -0.46 3.68 0.15
C ALA A 118 0.71 2.71 0.04
N ILE A 119 1.31 2.35 1.18
CA ILE A 119 2.35 1.32 1.27
C ILE A 119 1.82 0.20 2.16
N PRO A 120 1.82 -1.06 1.70
CA PRO A 120 1.34 -2.18 2.49
C PRO A 120 2.28 -2.42 3.68
N ILE A 121 1.73 -2.53 4.89
CA ILE A 121 2.49 -2.79 6.11
C ILE A 121 2.20 -4.19 6.62
N LEU A 122 0.91 -4.52 6.77
CA LEU A 122 0.44 -5.82 7.20
C LEU A 122 -0.64 -6.32 6.25
N TRP A 123 -0.75 -7.64 6.12
CA TRP A 123 -1.80 -8.29 5.33
C TRP A 123 -2.16 -9.66 5.88
N GLU A 124 -3.35 -10.10 5.51
CA GLU A 124 -3.82 -11.45 5.71
C GLU A 124 -4.35 -11.99 4.39
N VAL A 125 -3.83 -13.12 3.97
CA VAL A 125 -4.28 -13.80 2.74
C VAL A 125 -5.29 -14.85 3.15
N MET A 126 -6.53 -14.66 2.75
CA MET A 126 -7.67 -15.50 3.09
C MET A 126 -7.98 -16.47 1.93
N ASP A 127 -8.25 -17.71 2.25
CA ASP A 127 -8.60 -18.76 1.27
C ASP A 127 -10.11 -18.77 0.94
N THR A 128 -10.87 -17.79 1.44
CA THR A 128 -12.31 -17.70 1.31
C THR A 128 -12.73 -16.55 0.38
N LYS A 129 -13.82 -16.79 -0.36
CA LYS A 129 -14.51 -15.74 -1.10
C LYS A 129 -15.35 -14.89 -0.13
N GLY A 130 -15.38 -13.60 -0.34
CA GLY A 130 -16.28 -12.71 0.38
C GLY A 130 -15.56 -11.73 1.29
N ASN A 131 -16.34 -11.00 2.09
CA ASN A 131 -15.81 -9.96 2.96
C ASN A 131 -15.06 -10.57 4.15
N ALA A 132 -14.03 -9.88 4.61
CA ALA A 132 -13.40 -10.17 5.88
C ALA A 132 -14.39 -9.91 7.03
N THR A 133 -14.24 -10.66 8.10
CA THR A 133 -15.04 -10.50 9.32
C THR A 133 -14.56 -9.31 10.16
N ALA A 134 -15.42 -8.85 11.07
CA ALA A 134 -15.02 -7.81 12.03
C ALA A 134 -13.83 -8.25 12.91
N ILE A 135 -13.74 -9.54 13.22
CA ILE A 135 -12.63 -10.12 14.00
C ILE A 135 -11.32 -9.97 13.22
N GLU A 136 -11.29 -10.32 11.94
CA GLU A 136 -10.11 -10.18 11.09
C GLU A 136 -9.68 -8.71 10.93
N HIS A 137 -10.66 -7.78 10.83
CA HIS A 137 -10.38 -6.35 10.83
C HIS A 137 -9.71 -5.88 12.13
N ILE A 138 -10.18 -6.36 13.28
CA ILE A 138 -9.63 -6.02 14.59
C ILE A 138 -8.23 -6.63 14.74
N GLU A 139 -8.05 -7.90 14.38
CA GLU A 139 -6.78 -8.61 14.54
C GLU A 139 -5.64 -7.98 13.72
N ILE A 140 -5.89 -7.50 12.51
CA ILE A 140 -4.84 -6.84 11.74
C ILE A 140 -4.43 -5.49 12.37
N ILE A 141 -5.38 -4.76 13.02
CA ILE A 141 -5.08 -3.53 13.75
C ILE A 141 -4.31 -3.86 15.04
N LYS A 142 -4.72 -4.88 15.79
CA LYS A 142 -3.99 -5.35 16.98
C LYS A 142 -2.54 -5.74 16.65
N ARG A 143 -2.32 -6.42 15.52
CA ARG A 143 -0.96 -6.74 15.05
C ARG A 143 -0.15 -5.46 14.79
N PHE A 144 -0.75 -4.44 14.18
CA PHE A 144 -0.09 -3.15 13.98
C PHE A 144 0.24 -2.47 15.31
N VAL A 145 -0.69 -2.44 16.26
CA VAL A 145 -0.48 -1.86 17.60
C VAL A 145 0.62 -2.61 18.36
N ALA A 146 0.64 -3.94 18.29
CA ALA A 146 1.66 -4.76 18.95
C ALA A 146 3.08 -4.53 18.37
N GLU A 147 3.18 -4.27 17.05
CA GLU A 147 4.48 -4.10 16.38
C GLU A 147 5.01 -2.66 16.46
N PHE A 148 4.13 -1.66 16.33
CA PHE A 148 4.52 -0.26 16.17
C PHE A 148 4.05 0.67 17.29
N GLY A 149 3.14 0.22 18.14
CA GLY A 149 2.51 1.02 19.19
C GLY A 149 1.24 1.74 18.72
N ARG A 150 0.27 1.89 19.65
CA ARG A 150 -1.01 2.58 19.40
C ARG A 150 -0.83 4.05 19.06
N ASP A 151 0.09 4.73 19.70
CA ASP A 151 0.41 6.16 19.51
C ASP A 151 1.00 6.48 18.13
N LYS A 152 1.41 5.48 17.37
CA LYS A 152 1.75 5.63 15.94
C LYS A 152 0.53 5.84 15.06
N ILE A 153 -0.67 5.52 15.52
CA ILE A 153 -1.90 5.70 14.73
C ILE A 153 -2.42 7.13 14.90
N GLU A 154 -2.50 7.89 13.80
CA GLU A 154 -3.23 9.15 13.76
C GLU A 154 -4.73 8.89 13.62
N ARG A 155 -5.09 8.05 12.64
CA ARG A 155 -6.48 7.73 12.30
C ARG A 155 -6.56 6.51 11.40
N VAL A 156 -7.62 5.71 11.56
CA VAL A 156 -7.94 4.58 10.69
C VAL A 156 -8.96 5.00 9.64
N TYR A 157 -8.74 4.62 8.39
CA TYR A 157 -9.63 4.87 7.25
C TYR A 157 -10.08 3.54 6.65
N GLY A 158 -11.38 3.38 6.46
CA GLY A 158 -11.96 2.19 5.85
C GLY A 158 -13.16 2.55 4.98
N ASP A 159 -13.47 1.68 4.03
CA ASP A 159 -14.70 1.82 3.26
C ASP A 159 -15.90 1.22 4.05
N ARG A 160 -17.08 1.13 3.41
CA ARG A 160 -18.32 0.63 4.04
C ARG A 160 -18.27 -0.84 4.43
N GLU A 161 -17.29 -1.62 3.96
CA GLU A 161 -17.07 -3.00 4.37
C GLU A 161 -16.63 -3.06 5.84
N PHE A 162 -15.84 -2.08 6.27
CA PHE A 162 -15.30 -1.96 7.62
C PHE A 162 -16.25 -1.34 8.65
N SER A 163 -17.51 -1.09 8.27
CA SER A 163 -18.49 -0.50 9.17
C SER A 163 -19.27 -1.58 9.94
N SER A 164 -18.78 -1.95 11.12
CA SER A 164 -19.45 -2.87 12.05
C SER A 164 -19.43 -2.33 13.47
N TYR A 165 -20.33 -2.85 14.33
CA TYR A 165 -20.36 -2.52 15.76
C TYR A 165 -19.05 -2.89 16.44
N GLU A 166 -18.59 -4.12 16.21
CA GLU A 166 -17.42 -4.71 16.86
C GLU A 166 -16.15 -3.90 16.58
N LEU A 167 -15.91 -3.53 15.31
CA LEU A 167 -14.76 -2.73 14.96
C LEU A 167 -14.84 -1.33 15.56
N PHE A 168 -16.02 -0.70 15.54
CA PHE A 168 -16.18 0.65 16.11
C PHE A 168 -16.04 0.63 17.63
N ALA A 169 -16.60 -0.37 18.32
CA ALA A 169 -16.45 -0.53 19.77
C ALA A 169 -14.97 -0.69 20.14
N TYR A 170 -14.23 -1.57 19.44
CA TYR A 170 -12.79 -1.75 19.63
C TYR A 170 -12.00 -0.45 19.41
N LEU A 171 -12.26 0.28 18.31
CA LEU A 171 -11.55 1.54 18.03
C LEU A 171 -11.85 2.63 19.07
N ILE A 172 -13.08 2.65 19.63
CA ILE A 172 -13.46 3.57 20.71
C ILE A 172 -12.75 3.19 22.01
N GLU A 173 -12.73 1.91 22.36
CA GLU A 173 -12.06 1.40 23.56
C GLU A 173 -10.56 1.70 23.55
N GLU A 174 -9.91 1.49 22.40
CA GLU A 174 -8.50 1.82 22.19
C GLU A 174 -8.23 3.31 21.96
N GLU A 175 -9.24 4.16 22.00
CA GLU A 175 -9.17 5.60 21.69
C GLU A 175 -8.52 5.90 20.32
N ILE A 176 -8.71 5.05 19.33
CA ILE A 176 -8.21 5.21 17.96
C ILE A 176 -9.30 5.89 17.12
N ASP A 177 -9.09 7.15 16.74
CA ASP A 177 -10.03 7.85 15.86
C ASP A 177 -10.04 7.23 14.45
N PHE A 178 -11.18 7.34 13.80
CA PHE A 178 -11.38 6.76 12.48
C PHE A 178 -12.23 7.64 11.56
N HIS A 179 -12.05 7.48 10.27
CA HIS A 179 -12.94 7.92 9.22
C HIS A 179 -13.38 6.70 8.41
N ILE A 180 -14.50 6.10 8.78
CA ILE A 180 -15.03 4.91 8.10
C ILE A 180 -16.36 5.26 7.42
N ARG A 181 -16.50 4.85 6.16
CA ARG A 181 -17.69 5.08 5.37
C ARG A 181 -18.84 4.19 5.86
N LEU A 182 -20.03 4.79 6.01
CA LEU A 182 -21.26 4.08 6.36
C LEU A 182 -22.14 3.83 5.14
N LYS A 183 -23.01 2.80 5.24
CA LYS A 183 -24.08 2.57 4.27
C LYS A 183 -25.22 3.56 4.52
N ALA A 184 -25.83 4.07 3.45
CA ALA A 184 -26.97 5.01 3.57
C ALA A 184 -28.22 4.38 4.18
N THR A 185 -28.27 3.06 4.27
CA THR A 185 -29.35 2.27 4.90
C THR A 185 -29.19 2.14 6.41
N TYR A 186 -28.01 2.43 6.98
CA TYR A 186 -27.78 2.36 8.41
C TYR A 186 -28.57 3.44 9.15
N LEU A 187 -28.84 3.18 10.44
CA LEU A 187 -29.69 4.05 11.25
C LEU A 187 -28.84 5.06 12.04
N ALA A 188 -29.33 6.30 12.08
CA ALA A 188 -28.90 7.34 12.99
C ALA A 188 -30.10 7.68 13.88
N ASN A 189 -30.00 7.45 15.18
CA ASN A 189 -31.09 7.65 16.13
C ASN A 189 -32.42 6.99 15.66
N GLY A 190 -32.34 5.76 15.14
CA GLY A 190 -33.49 4.99 14.67
C GLY A 190 -34.03 5.33 13.27
N LYS A 191 -33.47 6.32 12.58
CA LYS A 191 -33.85 6.67 11.20
C LYS A 191 -32.71 6.46 10.22
N SER A 192 -32.99 5.87 9.04
CA SER A 192 -31.94 5.64 8.03
C SER A 192 -31.31 6.95 7.57
N PHE A 193 -30.00 6.95 7.33
CA PHE A 193 -29.28 8.13 6.82
C PHE A 193 -29.87 8.65 5.51
N ARG A 194 -30.39 7.76 4.66
CA ARG A 194 -31.10 8.17 3.43
C ARG A 194 -32.30 9.05 3.71
N LEU A 195 -33.07 8.77 4.77
CA LEU A 195 -34.23 9.60 5.18
C LEU A 195 -33.77 10.86 5.85
N VAL A 196 -32.79 10.81 6.77
CA VAL A 196 -32.24 11.96 7.49
C VAL A 196 -31.75 13.03 6.51
N TRP A 197 -31.11 12.64 5.41
CA TRP A 197 -30.56 13.59 4.44
C TRP A 197 -31.27 13.62 3.09
N LYS A 198 -32.51 13.14 3.02
CA LYS A 198 -33.30 13.16 1.78
C LYS A 198 -33.34 14.56 1.14
N ASN A 199 -33.57 15.59 1.96
CA ASN A 199 -33.73 16.99 1.54
C ASN A 199 -32.42 17.78 1.53
N ALA A 200 -31.26 17.13 1.79
CA ALA A 200 -29.96 17.81 1.73
C ALA A 200 -29.68 18.27 0.29
N ALA A 201 -29.14 19.49 0.16
CA ALA A 201 -28.70 20.01 -1.14
C ALA A 201 -27.53 19.18 -1.68
N GLU A 202 -27.48 19.01 -3.01
CA GLU A 202 -26.41 18.28 -3.66
C GLU A 202 -25.07 18.99 -3.49
N ARG A 203 -24.00 18.18 -3.29
CA ARG A 203 -22.60 18.62 -3.13
C ARG A 203 -22.35 19.52 -1.90
N VAL A 204 -23.36 19.79 -1.08
CA VAL A 204 -23.17 20.46 0.21
C VAL A 204 -22.65 19.44 1.22
N LYS A 205 -21.53 19.75 1.89
CA LYS A 205 -20.94 18.92 2.93
C LYS A 205 -21.61 19.21 4.25
N LEU A 206 -22.41 18.27 4.72
CA LEU A 206 -23.04 18.31 6.02
C LEU A 206 -22.03 17.78 7.05
N ARG A 207 -21.72 18.62 8.03
CA ARG A 207 -20.73 18.32 9.06
C ARG A 207 -21.44 17.91 10.33
N GLY A 208 -21.05 16.79 10.92
CA GLY A 208 -21.54 16.35 12.21
C GLY A 208 -21.21 17.37 13.30
N LYS A 209 -22.25 18.02 13.84
CA LYS A 209 -22.11 18.98 14.96
C LYS A 209 -22.35 18.31 16.31
N VAL A 210 -23.17 17.27 16.33
CA VAL A 210 -23.56 16.50 17.50
C VAL A 210 -23.35 15.01 17.23
N LYS A 211 -23.12 14.23 18.28
CA LYS A 211 -23.06 12.78 18.15
C LYS A 211 -24.45 12.22 17.88
N VAL A 212 -24.52 11.25 17.01
CA VAL A 212 -25.74 10.45 16.73
C VAL A 212 -25.45 8.99 17.05
N ASN A 213 -26.50 8.29 17.46
CA ASN A 213 -26.37 6.86 17.75
C ASN A 213 -26.30 6.06 16.44
N VAL A 214 -25.18 5.35 16.24
CA VAL A 214 -24.97 4.40 15.13
C VAL A 214 -24.55 3.08 15.75
N PHE A 215 -25.29 2.02 15.55
CA PHE A 215 -25.06 0.71 16.19
C PHE A 215 -25.07 0.73 17.73
N GLY A 216 -25.73 1.68 18.37
CA GLY A 216 -25.66 1.87 19.83
C GLY A 216 -24.51 2.77 20.29
N LEU A 217 -23.62 3.21 19.40
CA LEU A 217 -22.41 3.98 19.71
C LEU A 217 -22.61 5.48 19.36
N PRO A 218 -22.13 6.40 20.23
CA PRO A 218 -22.25 7.85 20.00
C PRO A 218 -21.15 8.37 19.07
N LEU A 219 -21.44 8.56 17.77
CA LEU A 219 -20.48 8.95 16.74
C LEU A 219 -20.83 10.30 16.10
N TYR A 220 -19.81 11.03 15.67
CA TYR A 220 -20.00 12.15 14.73
C TYR A 220 -20.12 11.59 13.32
N VAL A 221 -21.06 12.13 12.54
CA VAL A 221 -21.30 11.68 11.17
C VAL A 221 -21.35 12.87 10.23
N SER A 222 -20.51 12.84 9.22
CA SER A 222 -20.49 13.84 8.12
C SER A 222 -21.00 13.22 6.84
N CYS A 223 -21.68 14.01 6.00
CA CYS A 223 -22.28 13.51 4.76
C CYS A 223 -22.12 14.50 3.62
N VAL A 224 -21.98 13.96 2.40
CA VAL A 224 -22.23 14.69 1.16
C VAL A 224 -23.11 13.84 0.23
N LYS A 225 -24.18 14.46 -0.29
CA LYS A 225 -25.07 13.89 -1.29
C LYS A 225 -24.60 14.30 -2.68
N TYR A 226 -24.56 13.36 -3.61
CA TYR A 226 -24.13 13.62 -4.99
C TYR A 226 -24.88 12.72 -5.98
N LYS A 227 -24.84 13.07 -7.26
CA LYS A 227 -25.35 12.19 -8.34
C LYS A 227 -24.20 11.44 -8.97
N LYS A 228 -24.40 10.14 -9.19
CA LYS A 228 -23.52 9.27 -9.95
C LYS A 228 -24.41 8.42 -10.89
N ASP A 229 -24.13 8.46 -12.19
CA ASP A 229 -24.89 7.73 -13.22
C ASP A 229 -26.43 7.91 -13.08
N GLY A 230 -26.85 9.16 -12.87
CA GLY A 230 -28.26 9.54 -12.67
C GLY A 230 -28.88 9.16 -11.30
N LYS A 231 -28.19 8.35 -10.49
CA LYS A 231 -28.65 7.91 -9.16
C LYS A 231 -28.11 8.80 -8.05
N THR A 232 -28.93 9.00 -7.02
CA THR A 232 -28.51 9.72 -5.81
C THR A 232 -27.66 8.80 -4.93
N GLU A 233 -26.44 9.25 -4.67
CA GLU A 233 -25.46 8.57 -3.81
C GLU A 233 -25.14 9.46 -2.59
N TYR A 234 -24.70 8.81 -1.52
CA TYR A 234 -24.28 9.47 -0.28
C TYR A 234 -22.86 8.97 0.09
N LEU A 235 -21.98 9.91 0.34
CA LEU A 235 -20.74 9.64 1.07
C LEU A 235 -20.98 10.05 2.52
N ILE A 236 -21.04 9.06 3.40
CA ILE A 236 -21.32 9.20 4.83
C ILE A 236 -20.10 8.69 5.57
N VAL A 237 -19.52 9.52 6.41
CA VAL A 237 -18.29 9.20 7.15
C VAL A 237 -18.54 9.35 8.64
N ALA A 238 -18.27 8.30 9.41
CA ALA A 238 -18.31 8.29 10.87
C ALA A 238 -16.93 8.55 11.46
N SER A 239 -16.88 9.20 12.62
CA SER A 239 -15.67 9.46 13.41
C SER A 239 -16.01 9.52 14.92
N ILE A 240 -15.02 9.27 15.77
CA ILE A 240 -15.14 9.42 17.22
C ILE A 240 -15.06 10.89 17.58
N GLU A 241 -14.13 11.61 16.95
CA GLU A 241 -13.91 13.02 17.17
C GLU A 241 -14.68 13.89 16.18
N ARG A 242 -15.05 15.10 16.65
CA ARG A 242 -15.66 16.10 15.78
C ARG A 242 -14.65 16.64 14.77
N ASN A 243 -14.83 16.31 13.50
CA ASN A 243 -13.96 16.78 12.44
C ASN A 243 -14.77 17.49 11.33
N LYS A 244 -14.54 18.79 11.18
CA LYS A 244 -15.21 19.61 10.13
C LYS A 244 -14.71 19.28 8.71
N TYR A 245 -13.59 18.58 8.58
CA TYR A 245 -12.97 18.18 7.32
C TYR A 245 -13.06 16.66 7.04
N ALA A 246 -13.88 15.94 7.81
CA ALA A 246 -13.98 14.47 7.70
C ALA A 246 -14.20 13.97 6.26
N ILE A 247 -15.02 14.65 5.46
CA ILE A 247 -15.29 14.30 4.05
C ILE A 247 -14.05 14.55 3.16
N GLU A 248 -13.32 15.62 3.40
CA GLU A 248 -12.10 15.96 2.68
C GLU A 248 -10.96 15.00 3.03
N GLU A 249 -10.77 14.75 4.30
CA GLU A 249 -9.73 13.87 4.80
C GLU A 249 -9.98 12.41 4.43
N TYR A 250 -11.24 11.99 4.37
CA TYR A 250 -11.59 10.64 3.91
C TYR A 250 -11.06 10.31 2.51
N LYS A 251 -10.79 11.32 1.69
CA LYS A 251 -10.19 11.11 0.35
C LYS A 251 -8.82 10.44 0.40
N VAL A 252 -8.12 10.50 1.53
CA VAL A 252 -6.82 9.82 1.68
C VAL A 252 -6.95 8.31 1.47
N ARG A 253 -8.11 7.72 1.76
CA ARG A 253 -8.40 6.31 1.54
C ARG A 253 -8.12 5.85 0.10
N TRP A 254 -8.33 6.73 -0.92
CA TRP A 254 -8.04 6.39 -2.32
C TRP A 254 -6.59 6.00 -2.59
N GLN A 255 -5.69 6.29 -1.68
CA GLN A 255 -4.29 5.91 -1.81
C GLN A 255 -4.11 4.39 -1.78
N ILE A 256 -4.97 3.65 -1.05
CA ILE A 256 -4.90 2.18 -1.03
C ILE A 256 -5.38 1.57 -2.35
N GLU A 257 -6.40 2.14 -2.98
CA GLU A 257 -6.84 1.73 -4.33
C GLU A 257 -5.75 2.02 -5.38
N THR A 258 -5.03 3.14 -5.19
CA THR A 258 -3.87 3.47 -6.04
C THR A 258 -2.74 2.46 -5.84
N MET A 259 -2.46 2.05 -4.60
CA MET A 259 -1.51 1.00 -4.25
C MET A 259 -1.86 -0.33 -4.95
N PHE A 260 -3.10 -0.81 -4.81
CA PHE A 260 -3.52 -2.03 -5.49
C PHE A 260 -3.36 -1.92 -7.01
N GLY A 261 -3.69 -0.77 -7.58
CA GLY A 261 -3.44 -0.51 -9.00
C GLY A 261 -1.97 -0.60 -9.39
N CYS A 262 -1.04 -0.11 -8.53
CA CYS A 262 0.40 -0.19 -8.76
C CYS A 262 0.93 -1.63 -8.61
N LEU A 263 0.42 -2.38 -7.64
CA LEU A 263 0.79 -3.79 -7.46
C LEU A 263 0.26 -4.66 -8.62
N LYS A 264 -0.93 -4.35 -9.14
CA LYS A 264 -1.61 -5.05 -10.23
C LYS A 264 -1.23 -4.44 -11.61
N SER A 265 -2.21 -4.11 -12.41
CA SER A 265 -2.09 -3.76 -13.84
C SER A 265 -1.24 -2.53 -14.16
N ARG A 266 -1.08 -1.57 -13.22
CA ARG A 266 -0.29 -0.35 -13.48
C ARG A 266 1.21 -0.52 -13.24
N GLY A 267 1.65 -1.61 -12.62
CA GLY A 267 3.04 -1.79 -12.22
C GLY A 267 3.53 -3.22 -12.37
N PHE A 268 3.17 -4.12 -11.46
CA PHE A 268 3.83 -5.41 -11.32
C PHE A 268 3.00 -6.62 -11.76
N GLY A 269 1.75 -6.44 -12.16
CA GLY A 269 0.91 -7.55 -12.62
C GLY A 269 0.64 -8.61 -11.54
N PHE A 270 0.34 -8.22 -10.29
CA PHE A 270 0.21 -9.14 -9.16
C PHE A 270 -0.80 -10.28 -9.42
N GLU A 271 -1.84 -10.02 -10.21
CA GLU A 271 -2.84 -11.02 -10.60
C GLU A 271 -2.33 -12.05 -11.64
N GLU A 272 -1.14 -11.81 -12.23
CA GLU A 272 -0.49 -12.69 -13.21
C GLU A 272 0.45 -13.72 -12.55
N THR A 273 0.48 -13.77 -11.22
CA THR A 273 1.46 -14.57 -10.48
C THR A 273 1.22 -16.07 -10.54
N HIS A 274 0.02 -16.53 -10.86
CA HIS A 274 -0.40 -17.94 -10.84
C HIS A 274 -0.20 -18.67 -9.49
N LEU A 275 0.14 -17.95 -8.42
CA LEU A 275 0.24 -18.50 -7.08
C LEU A 275 -1.16 -18.60 -6.45
N THR A 276 -1.41 -19.70 -5.74
CA THR A 276 -2.67 -19.93 -5.02
C THR A 276 -2.49 -20.12 -3.51
N MET A 277 -1.28 -20.50 -3.07
CA MET A 277 -0.98 -20.71 -1.65
C MET A 277 -0.82 -19.38 -0.92
N ALA A 278 -1.61 -19.14 0.14
CA ALA A 278 -1.62 -17.92 0.94
C ALA A 278 -0.21 -17.48 1.39
N LYS A 279 0.59 -18.40 1.91
CA LYS A 279 1.97 -18.15 2.34
C LYS A 279 2.84 -17.58 1.21
N LYS A 280 2.78 -18.19 0.02
CA LYS A 280 3.58 -17.74 -1.15
C LYS A 280 3.12 -16.38 -1.65
N ILE A 281 1.81 -16.15 -1.69
CA ILE A 281 1.20 -14.86 -2.05
C ILE A 281 1.63 -13.78 -1.08
N GLY A 282 1.57 -14.04 0.24
CA GLY A 282 2.00 -13.09 1.26
C GLY A 282 3.46 -12.69 1.14
N LYS A 283 4.38 -13.65 0.89
CA LYS A 283 5.79 -13.34 0.65
C LYS A 283 6.04 -12.59 -0.67
N LEU A 284 5.29 -12.93 -1.71
CA LEU A 284 5.37 -12.17 -2.96
C LEU A 284 4.89 -10.73 -2.75
N LEU A 285 3.77 -10.52 -2.03
CA LEU A 285 3.27 -9.19 -1.69
C LEU A 285 4.30 -8.35 -0.92
N MET A 286 5.04 -8.97 0.01
CA MET A 286 6.17 -8.31 0.69
C MET A 286 7.21 -7.80 -0.32
N MET A 287 7.63 -8.61 -1.27
CA MET A 287 8.62 -8.19 -2.27
C MET A 287 8.06 -7.15 -3.25
N LEU A 288 6.78 -7.24 -3.63
CA LEU A 288 6.09 -6.24 -4.44
C LEU A 288 5.96 -4.91 -3.69
N GLY A 289 5.66 -4.95 -2.40
CA GLY A 289 5.63 -3.77 -1.51
C GLY A 289 7.00 -3.08 -1.44
N LEU A 290 8.09 -3.85 -1.36
CA LEU A 290 9.45 -3.31 -1.43
C LEU A 290 9.71 -2.64 -2.78
N GLY A 291 9.37 -3.29 -3.89
CA GLY A 291 9.48 -2.72 -5.23
C GLY A 291 8.67 -1.42 -5.39
N LEU A 292 7.46 -1.37 -4.81
CA LEU A 292 6.62 -0.16 -4.76
C LEU A 292 7.31 0.96 -3.95
N GLY A 293 7.81 0.65 -2.75
CA GLY A 293 8.52 1.61 -1.91
C GLY A 293 9.75 2.20 -2.60
N LEU A 294 10.58 1.36 -3.22
CA LEU A 294 11.76 1.79 -3.98
C LEU A 294 11.37 2.68 -5.18
N ALA A 295 10.32 2.32 -5.91
CA ALA A 295 9.83 3.15 -7.01
C ALA A 295 9.30 4.52 -6.51
N MET A 296 8.63 4.55 -5.35
CA MET A 296 8.18 5.81 -4.75
C MET A 296 9.35 6.69 -4.32
N LEU A 297 10.38 6.13 -3.67
CA LEU A 297 11.59 6.86 -3.25
C LEU A 297 12.38 7.39 -4.45
N MET A 298 12.55 6.57 -5.51
CA MET A 298 13.20 7.03 -6.74
C MET A 298 12.39 8.15 -7.41
N GLY A 299 11.06 8.05 -7.46
CA GLY A 299 10.20 9.10 -7.99
C GLY A 299 10.33 10.40 -7.22
N GLN A 300 10.42 10.31 -5.89
CA GLN A 300 10.65 11.44 -5.01
C GLN A 300 12.03 12.08 -5.25
N LEU A 301 13.08 11.27 -5.37
CA LEU A 301 14.42 11.73 -5.71
C LEU A 301 14.42 12.54 -7.01
N GLN A 302 13.75 12.05 -8.06
CA GLN A 302 13.68 12.72 -9.35
C GLN A 302 12.93 14.06 -9.28
N VAL A 303 11.85 14.12 -8.53
CA VAL A 303 10.92 15.27 -8.51
C VAL A 303 11.33 16.31 -7.48
N GLU A 304 11.62 15.89 -6.24
CA GLU A 304 11.80 16.81 -5.11
C GLU A 304 13.28 17.20 -4.93
N ILE A 305 14.21 16.27 -5.14
CA ILE A 305 15.64 16.50 -4.89
C ILE A 305 16.33 16.99 -6.17
N LEU A 306 16.24 16.23 -7.26
CA LEU A 306 16.90 16.58 -8.52
C LEU A 306 16.13 17.62 -9.34
N LYS A 307 14.86 17.88 -9.00
CA LYS A 307 14.00 18.88 -9.68
C LYS A 307 14.09 18.81 -11.21
N ARG A 308 14.01 17.61 -11.77
CA ARG A 308 14.24 17.39 -13.20
C ARG A 308 13.26 18.18 -14.07
N ARG A 309 13.78 19.13 -14.83
CA ARG A 309 13.02 20.01 -15.75
C ARG A 309 12.38 19.25 -16.91
N GLU A 310 12.89 18.07 -17.26
CA GLU A 310 12.42 17.22 -18.36
C GLU A 310 11.08 16.51 -18.04
N LEU A 311 10.62 16.57 -16.79
CA LEU A 311 9.36 15.93 -16.38
C LEU A 311 8.18 16.73 -16.91
N LYS A 312 7.40 16.11 -17.81
CA LYS A 312 6.21 16.73 -18.41
C LYS A 312 5.16 17.09 -17.36
N LEU A 313 4.67 18.31 -17.43
CA LEU A 313 3.56 18.81 -16.62
C LEU A 313 2.27 18.83 -17.46
N LYS A 314 1.14 18.56 -16.82
CA LYS A 314 -0.21 18.78 -17.38
C LYS A 314 -0.56 20.27 -17.35
N LYS A 315 -1.61 20.68 -18.07
CA LYS A 315 -2.13 22.07 -18.06
C LYS A 315 -2.38 22.62 -16.64
N ASN A 316 -2.74 21.78 -15.69
CA ASN A 316 -2.97 22.15 -14.28
C ASN A 316 -1.70 22.13 -13.42
N LYS A 317 -0.51 22.20 -14.00
CA LYS A 317 0.82 22.20 -13.36
C LYS A 317 1.14 20.94 -12.55
N ARG A 318 0.36 19.86 -12.64
CA ARG A 318 0.70 18.57 -12.05
C ARG A 318 1.56 17.76 -13.00
N TYR A 319 2.42 16.90 -12.46
CA TYR A 319 3.18 15.95 -13.29
C TYR A 319 2.25 15.07 -14.12
N ALA A 320 2.63 14.79 -15.35
CA ALA A 320 1.88 13.93 -16.24
C ALA A 320 1.84 12.48 -15.77
N LYS A 321 2.93 12.02 -15.12
CA LYS A 321 3.07 10.69 -14.51
C LYS A 321 3.01 10.82 -12.98
N SER A 322 2.54 9.77 -12.29
CA SER A 322 2.62 9.67 -10.82
C SER A 322 4.07 9.49 -10.36
N LEU A 323 4.36 9.78 -9.08
CA LEU A 323 5.68 9.52 -8.47
C LEU A 323 6.11 8.07 -8.66
N PHE A 324 5.21 7.12 -8.42
CA PHE A 324 5.45 5.70 -8.65
C PHE A 324 5.91 5.43 -10.09
N ARG A 325 5.19 5.98 -11.09
CA ARG A 325 5.52 5.75 -12.51
C ARG A 325 6.84 6.40 -12.91
N ILE A 326 7.12 7.60 -12.40
CA ILE A 326 8.40 8.27 -12.65
C ILE A 326 9.56 7.41 -12.10
N GLY A 327 9.43 6.98 -10.83
CA GLY A 327 10.48 6.19 -10.20
C GLY A 327 10.65 4.79 -10.80
N LEU A 328 9.54 4.12 -11.14
CA LEU A 328 9.60 2.82 -11.78
C LEU A 328 10.26 2.89 -13.17
N ASP A 329 9.93 3.92 -13.98
CA ASP A 329 10.55 4.15 -15.28
C ASP A 329 12.05 4.42 -15.14
N GLU A 330 12.46 5.22 -14.13
CA GLU A 330 13.85 5.54 -13.89
C GLU A 330 14.66 4.34 -13.38
N LEU A 331 14.13 3.59 -12.40
CA LEU A 331 14.77 2.39 -11.89
C LEU A 331 14.96 1.35 -13.01
N GLN A 332 13.93 1.13 -13.81
CA GLN A 332 14.05 0.22 -14.95
C GLN A 332 15.14 0.68 -15.93
N HIS A 333 15.16 1.97 -16.25
CA HIS A 333 16.17 2.52 -17.15
C HIS A 333 17.60 2.38 -16.60
N ILE A 334 17.81 2.63 -15.31
CA ILE A 334 19.10 2.45 -14.64
C ILE A 334 19.52 0.97 -14.66
N LEU A 335 18.60 0.06 -14.34
CA LEU A 335 18.89 -1.37 -14.26
C LEU A 335 19.20 -2.00 -15.61
N PHE A 336 18.67 -1.45 -16.72
CA PHE A 336 19.03 -1.89 -18.08
C PHE A 336 20.31 -1.25 -18.61
N ASN A 337 20.62 -0.01 -18.22
CA ASN A 337 21.67 0.82 -18.83
C ASN A 337 22.80 1.14 -17.84
N LYS A 338 23.29 0.13 -17.12
CA LYS A 338 24.32 0.27 -16.05
C LYS A 338 25.62 0.98 -16.47
N VAL A 339 25.95 0.99 -17.75
CA VAL A 339 27.25 1.50 -18.28
C VAL A 339 27.27 3.00 -18.50
N ILE A 340 26.13 3.70 -18.44
CA ILE A 340 26.07 5.14 -18.72
C ILE A 340 26.42 5.93 -17.45
N LEU A 341 27.57 6.60 -17.41
CA LEU A 341 28.11 7.40 -16.27
C LEU A 341 27.06 8.29 -15.56
N LYS A 342 26.21 8.99 -16.32
CA LYS A 342 25.16 9.85 -15.75
C LYS A 342 24.12 9.02 -14.95
N LYS A 343 23.79 7.81 -15.40
CA LYS A 343 22.84 6.91 -14.73
C LYS A 343 23.45 6.24 -13.52
N TYR A 344 24.74 5.96 -13.58
CA TYR A 344 25.51 5.45 -12.45
C TYR A 344 25.48 6.42 -11.26
N ARG A 345 25.76 7.70 -11.49
CA ARG A 345 25.68 8.74 -10.43
C ARG A 345 24.28 8.87 -9.83
N GLN A 346 23.21 8.75 -10.63
CA GLN A 346 21.85 8.77 -10.10
C GLN A 346 21.54 7.53 -9.26
N PHE A 347 22.09 6.37 -9.64
CA PHE A 347 21.97 5.16 -8.87
C PHE A 347 22.74 5.25 -7.54
N GLU A 348 23.95 5.80 -7.54
CA GLU A 348 24.71 6.05 -6.30
C GLU A 348 23.93 6.95 -5.34
N LEU A 349 23.42 8.07 -5.80
CA LEU A 349 22.59 8.97 -4.99
C LEU A 349 21.36 8.27 -4.42
N PHE A 350 20.79 7.33 -5.17
CA PHE A 350 19.66 6.55 -4.70
C PHE A 350 20.06 5.53 -3.63
N ILE A 351 21.19 4.85 -3.82
CA ILE A 351 21.76 3.93 -2.83
C ILE A 351 22.13 4.68 -1.53
N ASP A 352 22.73 5.85 -1.63
CA ASP A 352 23.03 6.69 -0.47
C ASP A 352 21.75 7.08 0.29
N LEU A 353 20.70 7.47 -0.44
CA LEU A 353 19.39 7.77 0.17
C LEU A 353 18.83 6.58 0.95
N LEU A 354 18.92 5.36 0.38
CA LEU A 354 18.45 4.13 1.03
C LEU A 354 19.30 3.76 2.24
N SER A 355 20.59 4.03 2.21
CA SER A 355 21.53 3.72 3.30
C SER A 355 21.36 4.66 4.51
N CYS A 356 20.82 5.86 4.28
CA CYS A 356 20.50 6.84 5.34
C CYS A 356 19.12 6.63 5.98
N ALA A 357 18.26 5.78 5.40
CA ALA A 357 16.96 5.42 5.94
C ALA A 357 17.10 4.26 6.94
#